data_b69d7510938c2fc6214c7449a7c4e424
#
_entry.id   b69d7510938c2fc6214c7449a7c4e424
#
_cell.length_a   1.000
_cell.length_b   1.000
_cell.length_c   1.000
_cell.angle_alpha   90.00
_cell.angle_beta   90.00
_cell.angle_gamma   90.00
#
_symmetry.space_group_name_H-M   'P 1'
#
loop_
_entity.id
_entity.type
_entity.pdbx_description
1 polymer ?
#
loop_
_entity_poly.entity_id
_entity_poly.type
_entity_poly.pdbx_seq_one_letter_code
_entity_poly.pdbx_strand_id
1 'polypeptide(L)'
;MTKLNLSVDEALSTTRAVRKRLDFDRPVEYSVIRECLDIAVQAPTGSIGQFWQFVLVDDPEKRAALGDLYQRAWPSYAEQPYSIYNLHKGDEQMTDIVERATTSAEYLAENLGRAPWILVALLKGRYDGA
;
A
#
# COMPACT_ATOMS: atom_id res chain seq x y z
N MET A 1 13.23 5.62 -16.80
CA MET A 1 12.63 4.43 -16.17
C MET A 1 12.73 3.24 -17.10
N THR A 2 13.15 2.07 -16.64
CA THR A 2 13.08 0.84 -17.43
C THR A 2 11.64 0.35 -17.41
N LYS A 3 10.92 0.48 -18.51
CA LYS A 3 9.55 -0.03 -18.62
C LYS A 3 9.60 -1.56 -18.66
N LEU A 4 8.70 -2.19 -17.90
CA LEU A 4 8.45 -3.62 -18.04
C LEU A 4 7.75 -3.82 -19.38
N ASN A 5 8.27 -4.72 -20.20
CA ASN A 5 7.68 -5.01 -21.50
C ASN A 5 6.57 -6.07 -21.36
N LEU A 6 5.53 -5.72 -20.59
CA LEU A 6 4.38 -6.56 -20.34
C LEU A 6 3.21 -6.13 -21.23
N SER A 7 2.45 -7.09 -21.72
CA SER A 7 1.13 -6.81 -22.29
C SER A 7 0.16 -6.33 -21.19
N VAL A 8 -0.95 -5.73 -21.58
CA VAL A 8 -1.98 -5.29 -20.63
C VAL A 8 -2.52 -6.47 -19.82
N ASP A 9 -2.75 -7.61 -20.46
CA ASP A 9 -3.25 -8.81 -19.78
C ASP A 9 -2.25 -9.36 -18.77
N GLU A 10 -0.97 -9.39 -19.11
CA GLU A 10 0.10 -9.78 -18.18
C GLU A 10 0.19 -8.82 -16.99
N ALA A 11 0.14 -7.51 -17.23
CA ALA A 11 0.17 -6.53 -16.15
C ALA A 11 -1.00 -6.71 -15.20
N LEU A 12 -2.23 -6.85 -15.70
CA LEU A 12 -3.44 -7.03 -14.89
C LEU A 12 -3.46 -8.38 -14.15
N SER A 13 -3.05 -9.46 -14.81
CA SER A 13 -3.08 -10.80 -14.23
C SER A 13 -1.96 -11.06 -13.22
N THR A 14 -0.84 -10.33 -13.30
CA THR A 14 0.33 -10.52 -12.42
C THR A 14 0.49 -9.46 -11.33
N THR A 15 -0.31 -8.40 -11.36
CA THR A 15 -0.27 -7.36 -10.31
C THR A 15 -0.56 -7.95 -8.94
N ARG A 16 0.35 -7.71 -7.97
CA ARG A 16 0.24 -8.17 -6.58
C ARG A 16 0.78 -7.10 -5.64
N ALA A 17 0.30 -7.12 -4.40
CA ALA A 17 0.90 -6.31 -3.34
C ALA A 17 2.33 -6.81 -3.05
N VAL A 18 3.31 -5.94 -3.25
CA VAL A 18 4.73 -6.23 -2.99
C VAL A 18 5.12 -5.61 -1.65
N ARG A 19 5.72 -6.39 -0.76
CA ARG A 19 6.15 -5.95 0.57
C ARG A 19 7.56 -6.46 0.89
N LYS A 20 7.76 -7.78 1.09
CA LYS A 20 9.08 -8.37 1.40
C LYS A 20 10.13 -8.21 0.28
N ARG A 21 9.71 -7.95 -0.93
CA ARG A 21 10.60 -7.75 -2.09
C ARG A 21 10.80 -6.28 -2.46
N LEU A 22 10.37 -5.35 -1.59
CA LEU A 22 10.71 -3.95 -1.76
C LEU A 22 12.22 -3.76 -1.54
N ASP A 23 12.85 -3.08 -2.46
CA ASP A 23 14.25 -2.67 -2.35
C ASP A 23 14.30 -1.29 -1.69
N PHE A 24 14.49 -1.27 -0.37
CA PHE A 24 14.48 -0.03 0.42
C PHE A 24 15.74 0.82 0.22
N ASP A 25 16.81 0.24 -0.31
CA ASP A 25 18.07 0.93 -0.50
C ASP A 25 18.17 1.57 -1.90
N ARG A 26 17.23 1.27 -2.77
CA ARG A 26 17.17 1.82 -4.11
C ARG A 26 16.42 3.14 -4.14
N PRO A 27 17.07 4.25 -4.55
CA PRO A 27 16.37 5.52 -4.68
C PRO A 27 15.33 5.47 -5.81
N VAL A 28 14.24 6.21 -5.63
CA VAL A 28 13.20 6.38 -6.63
C VAL A 28 13.11 7.85 -7.01
N GLU A 29 13.28 8.14 -8.28
CA GLU A 29 13.19 9.49 -8.81
C GLU A 29 11.75 10.01 -8.74
N TYR A 30 11.58 11.28 -8.37
CA TYR A 30 10.26 11.94 -8.33
C TYR A 30 9.49 11.82 -9.64
N SER A 31 10.19 11.91 -10.78
CA SER A 31 9.60 11.77 -12.12
C SER A 31 8.88 10.44 -12.32
N VAL A 32 9.40 9.36 -11.73
CA VAL A 32 8.79 8.01 -11.80
C VAL A 32 7.45 8.00 -11.04
N ILE A 33 7.45 8.58 -9.83
CA ILE A 33 6.25 8.66 -9.01
C ILE A 33 5.19 9.53 -9.71
N ARG A 34 5.62 10.66 -10.28
CA ARG A 34 4.74 11.55 -11.02
C ARG A 34 4.09 10.85 -12.22
N GLU A 35 4.86 10.10 -13.01
CA GLU A 35 4.34 9.30 -14.13
C GLU A 35 3.30 8.28 -13.65
N CYS A 36 3.55 7.61 -12.52
CA CYS A 36 2.60 6.68 -11.93
C CYS A 36 1.29 7.37 -11.50
N LEU A 37 1.38 8.56 -10.90
CA LEU A 37 0.21 9.32 -10.50
C LEU A 37 -0.58 9.85 -11.70
N ASP A 38 0.10 10.32 -12.74
CA ASP A 38 -0.55 10.79 -13.97
C ASP A 38 -1.37 9.66 -14.65
N ILE A 39 -0.91 8.41 -14.52
CA ILE A 39 -1.67 7.23 -14.95
C ILE A 39 -2.83 6.93 -13.98
N ALA A 40 -2.56 6.95 -12.67
CA ALA A 40 -3.54 6.60 -11.65
C ALA A 40 -4.79 7.51 -11.68
N VAL A 41 -4.60 8.80 -11.94
CA VAL A 41 -5.72 9.76 -12.01
C VAL A 41 -6.59 9.61 -13.27
N GLN A 42 -6.22 8.75 -14.22
CA GLN A 42 -7.07 8.38 -15.35
C GLN A 42 -8.19 7.41 -14.96
N ALA A 43 -8.16 6.87 -13.75
CA ALA A 43 -9.22 5.97 -13.28
C ALA A 43 -10.58 6.68 -13.30
N PRO A 44 -11.65 6.04 -13.80
CA PRO A 44 -12.97 6.62 -13.83
C PRO A 44 -13.52 6.87 -12.42
N THR A 45 -14.27 7.95 -12.25
CA THR A 45 -14.87 8.33 -10.97
C THR A 45 -16.37 8.48 -11.08
N GLY A 46 -17.08 8.13 -10.01
CA GLY A 46 -18.53 8.35 -9.91
C GLY A 46 -18.84 9.85 -9.99
N SER A 47 -19.81 10.22 -10.85
CA SER A 47 -20.31 11.60 -11.02
C SER A 47 -19.21 12.64 -11.32
N ILE A 48 -18.11 12.22 -11.94
CA ILE A 48 -16.92 13.07 -12.22
C ILE A 48 -16.33 13.67 -10.91
N GLY A 49 -16.59 13.05 -9.78
CA GLY A 49 -16.07 13.47 -8.48
C GLY A 49 -14.59 13.13 -8.34
N GLN A 50 -13.72 14.14 -8.42
CA GLN A 50 -12.27 14.00 -8.21
C GLN A 50 -11.94 14.46 -6.78
N PHE A 51 -12.31 13.64 -5.80
CA PHE A 51 -12.17 14.00 -4.38
C PHE A 51 -10.87 13.51 -3.74
N TRP A 52 -9.98 12.91 -4.51
CA TRP A 52 -8.69 12.42 -4.02
C TRP A 52 -7.62 13.51 -4.04
N GLN A 53 -6.72 13.39 -3.12
CA GLN A 53 -5.47 14.13 -3.07
C GLN A 53 -4.35 13.16 -2.72
N PHE A 54 -3.15 13.44 -3.21
CA PHE A 54 -1.98 12.61 -2.93
C PHE A 54 -0.92 13.47 -2.25
N VAL A 55 -0.46 13.01 -1.08
CA VAL A 55 0.67 13.59 -0.37
C VAL A 55 1.86 12.66 -0.55
N LEU A 56 2.93 13.18 -1.12
CA LEU A 56 4.19 12.46 -1.26
C LEU A 56 5.13 12.89 -0.14
N VAL A 57 5.68 11.92 0.58
CA VAL A 57 6.57 12.15 1.71
C VAL A 57 7.94 11.55 1.38
N ASP A 58 8.93 12.42 1.17
CA ASP A 58 10.34 12.07 0.93
C ASP A 58 11.24 12.40 2.12
N ASP A 59 10.80 13.27 3.02
CA ASP A 59 11.51 13.65 4.22
C ASP A 59 11.76 12.43 5.14
N PRO A 60 13.02 12.10 5.48
CA PRO A 60 13.34 10.90 6.23
C PRO A 60 12.70 10.85 7.63
N GLU A 61 12.62 12.01 8.33
CA GLU A 61 12.06 12.07 9.68
C GLU A 61 10.55 11.83 9.63
N LYS A 62 9.86 12.41 8.65
CA LYS A 62 8.42 12.19 8.45
C LYS A 62 8.10 10.76 8.02
N ARG A 63 8.94 10.16 7.16
CA ARG A 63 8.78 8.75 6.79
C ARG A 63 8.96 7.83 8.00
N ALA A 64 9.98 8.07 8.82
CA ALA A 64 10.19 7.32 10.06
C ALA A 64 8.98 7.47 11.00
N ALA A 65 8.49 8.70 11.21
CA ALA A 65 7.32 8.95 12.05
C ALA A 65 6.05 8.24 11.52
N LEU A 66 5.82 8.22 10.20
CA LEU A 66 4.72 7.48 9.60
C LEU A 66 4.89 5.97 9.77
N GLY A 67 6.12 5.46 9.63
CA GLY A 67 6.43 4.05 9.91
C GLY A 67 6.11 3.67 11.34
N ASP A 68 6.51 4.47 12.31
CA ASP A 68 6.22 4.27 13.73
C ASP A 68 4.71 4.28 14.02
N LEU A 69 3.97 5.21 13.40
CA LEU A 69 2.50 5.26 13.51
C LEU A 69 1.87 3.98 12.97
N TYR A 70 2.31 3.53 11.80
CA TYR A 70 1.80 2.33 11.16
C TYR A 70 2.08 1.08 12.00
N GLN A 71 3.31 0.95 12.53
CA GLN A 71 3.70 -0.16 13.39
C GLN A 71 2.89 -0.20 14.69
N ARG A 72 2.67 0.96 15.34
CA ARG A 72 1.87 1.06 16.57
C ARG A 72 0.39 0.76 16.35
N ALA A 73 -0.15 1.06 15.17
CA ALA A 73 -1.54 0.75 14.82
C ALA A 73 -1.76 -0.74 14.50
N TRP A 74 -0.71 -1.47 14.17
CA TRP A 74 -0.80 -2.86 13.70
C TRP A 74 -1.48 -3.81 14.70
N PRO A 75 -1.15 -3.83 16.01
CA PRO A 75 -1.82 -4.71 16.98
C PRO A 75 -3.32 -4.48 17.04
N SER A 76 -3.74 -3.22 17.05
CA SER A 76 -5.16 -2.86 17.05
C SER A 76 -5.90 -3.34 15.79
N TYR A 77 -5.25 -3.28 14.63
CA TYR A 77 -5.78 -3.88 13.40
C TYR A 77 -5.89 -5.40 13.50
N ALA A 78 -4.85 -6.07 14.04
CA ALA A 78 -4.82 -7.52 14.14
C ALA A 78 -5.98 -8.12 14.96
N GLU A 79 -6.47 -7.37 15.94
CA GLU A 79 -7.62 -7.76 16.78
C GLU A 79 -8.98 -7.61 16.08
N GLN A 80 -9.07 -6.85 14.99
CA GLN A 80 -10.35 -6.59 14.33
C GLN A 80 -10.92 -7.83 13.64
N PRO A 81 -12.25 -8.03 13.64
CA PRO A 81 -12.89 -9.16 12.98
C PRO A 81 -12.61 -9.26 11.49
N TYR A 82 -12.39 -8.11 10.83
CA TYR A 82 -12.09 -8.00 9.41
C TYR A 82 -10.58 -8.08 9.09
N SER A 83 -9.74 -8.27 10.10
CA SER A 83 -8.31 -8.46 9.87
C SER A 83 -8.04 -9.79 9.19
N ILE A 84 -6.92 -9.88 8.47
CA ILE A 84 -6.52 -11.11 7.81
C ILE A 84 -6.31 -12.28 8.78
N TYR A 85 -6.03 -12.00 10.06
CA TYR A 85 -5.88 -13.00 11.12
C TYR A 85 -7.20 -13.65 11.52
N ASN A 86 -8.31 -12.93 11.38
CA ASN A 86 -9.62 -13.35 11.88
C ASN A 86 -10.61 -13.69 10.75
N LEU A 87 -10.52 -13.01 9.61
CA LEU A 87 -11.48 -13.11 8.51
C LEU A 87 -11.61 -14.53 7.95
N HIS A 88 -10.50 -15.28 7.91
CA HIS A 88 -10.42 -16.65 7.36
C HIS A 88 -10.13 -17.69 8.43
N LYS A 89 -10.43 -17.38 9.69
CA LYS A 89 -10.19 -18.30 10.80
C LYS A 89 -11.03 -19.57 10.67
N GLY A 90 -10.36 -20.72 10.60
CA GLY A 90 -11.00 -22.03 10.44
C GLY A 90 -11.17 -22.48 8.97
N ASP A 91 -10.74 -21.70 8.00
CA ASP A 91 -10.68 -22.10 6.60
C ASP A 91 -9.32 -22.73 6.29
N GLU A 92 -9.29 -24.07 6.21
CA GLU A 92 -8.05 -24.82 5.95
C GLU A 92 -7.45 -24.50 4.58
N GLN A 93 -8.28 -24.18 3.57
CA GLN A 93 -7.82 -23.87 2.22
C GLN A 93 -7.08 -22.50 2.17
N MET A 94 -7.38 -21.61 3.10
CA MET A 94 -6.79 -20.30 3.18
C MET A 94 -5.53 -20.22 4.07
N THR A 95 -5.22 -21.27 4.83
CA THR A 95 -4.15 -21.29 5.82
C THR A 95 -2.80 -20.79 5.27
N ASP A 96 -2.30 -21.39 4.20
CA ASP A 96 -1.02 -21.01 3.57
C ASP A 96 -1.05 -19.61 2.97
N ILE A 97 -2.20 -19.18 2.47
CA ILE A 97 -2.38 -17.85 1.88
C ILE A 97 -2.34 -16.81 2.99
N VAL A 98 -3.07 -17.05 4.07
CA VAL A 98 -3.12 -16.18 5.25
C VAL A 98 -1.73 -16.04 5.87
N GLU A 99 -1.01 -17.15 6.10
CA GLU A 99 0.34 -17.11 6.67
C GLU A 99 1.31 -16.29 5.83
N ARG A 100 1.33 -16.49 4.52
CA ARG A 100 2.18 -15.70 3.62
C ARG A 100 1.79 -14.23 3.59
N ALA A 101 0.50 -13.93 3.62
CA ALA A 101 0.00 -12.56 3.58
C ALA A 101 0.27 -11.83 4.90
N THR A 102 0.04 -12.47 6.06
CA THR A 102 0.31 -11.90 7.39
C THR A 102 1.79 -11.62 7.59
N THR A 103 2.66 -12.61 7.38
CA THR A 103 4.12 -12.42 7.50
C THR A 103 4.66 -11.36 6.55
N SER A 104 4.06 -11.22 5.37
CA SER A 104 4.41 -10.16 4.40
C SER A 104 3.95 -8.79 4.87
N ALA A 105 2.78 -8.69 5.49
CA ALA A 105 2.21 -7.45 5.98
C ALA A 105 2.92 -6.97 7.25
N GLU A 106 3.25 -7.88 8.16
CA GLU A 106 4.08 -7.61 9.36
C GLU A 106 5.45 -7.06 8.98
N TYR A 107 6.11 -7.67 8.00
CA TYR A 107 7.38 -7.17 7.48
C TYR A 107 7.27 -5.71 6.98
N LEU A 108 6.18 -5.37 6.29
CA LEU A 108 5.97 -3.99 5.87
C LEU A 108 5.72 -3.06 7.07
N ALA A 109 4.96 -3.52 8.07
CA ALA A 109 4.69 -2.73 9.27
C ALA A 109 6.00 -2.37 10.01
N GLU A 110 6.96 -3.26 10.04
CA GLU A 110 8.27 -3.04 10.65
C GLU A 110 9.20 -2.14 9.82
N ASN A 111 9.02 -2.10 8.50
CA ASN A 111 9.98 -1.51 7.58
C ASN A 111 9.44 -0.32 6.76
N LEU A 112 8.18 0.08 6.93
CA LEU A 112 7.55 1.12 6.10
C LEU A 112 8.35 2.43 6.09
N GLY A 113 8.88 2.85 7.25
CA GLY A 113 9.65 4.09 7.39
C GLY A 113 10.96 4.12 6.57
N ARG A 114 11.46 2.95 6.13
CA ARG A 114 12.66 2.83 5.28
C ARG A 114 12.38 3.09 3.80
N ALA A 115 11.11 3.06 3.39
CA ALA A 115 10.77 3.28 1.99
C ALA A 115 11.28 4.65 1.52
N PRO A 116 11.85 4.78 0.29
CA PRO A 116 12.37 6.04 -0.23
C PRO A 116 11.30 7.12 -0.37
N TRP A 117 10.04 6.69 -0.56
CA TRP A 117 8.85 7.54 -0.59
C TRP A 117 7.68 6.84 0.08
N ILE A 118 6.86 7.64 0.79
CA ILE A 118 5.54 7.20 1.24
C ILE A 118 4.49 8.07 0.55
N LEU A 119 3.52 7.42 -0.09
CA LEU A 119 2.37 8.09 -0.69
C LEU A 119 1.16 7.91 0.22
N VAL A 120 0.57 9.02 0.65
CA VAL A 120 -0.68 9.04 1.40
C VAL A 120 -1.80 9.51 0.47
N ALA A 121 -2.74 8.62 0.19
CA ALA A 121 -3.93 8.94 -0.57
C ALA A 121 -5.02 9.44 0.37
N LEU A 122 -5.58 10.61 0.06
CA LEU A 122 -6.62 11.27 0.83
C LEU A 122 -7.89 11.37 -0.01
N LEU A 123 -9.03 11.17 0.63
CA LEU A 123 -10.35 11.46 0.06
C LEU A 123 -10.99 12.61 0.83
N LYS A 124 -11.62 13.54 0.09
CA LYS A 124 -12.38 14.61 0.71
C LYS A 124 -13.64 14.04 1.36
N GLY A 125 -13.82 14.32 2.63
CA GLY A 125 -14.98 13.89 3.41
C GLY A 125 -14.61 12.93 4.55
N ARG A 126 -15.61 12.55 5.32
CA ARG A 126 -15.50 11.52 6.36
C ARG A 126 -16.39 10.35 5.99
N TYR A 127 -15.86 9.14 6.16
CA TYR A 127 -16.55 7.89 5.84
C TYR A 127 -16.75 6.99 7.07
N ASP A 128 -16.47 7.56 8.26
CA ASP A 128 -16.61 6.90 9.55
C ASP A 128 -18.00 7.07 10.20
N GLY A 129 -18.95 7.64 9.47
CA GLY A 129 -20.32 7.83 9.94
C GLY A 129 -20.50 9.00 10.91
N ALA A 130 -19.47 9.86 11.07
CA ALA A 130 -19.54 11.05 11.94
C ALA A 130 -19.90 12.32 11.15
#